data_da42e5b0544455358185d34f33759092
#
_entry.id   da42e5b0544455358185d34f33759092
#
_cell.length_a   1.000
_cell.length_b   1.000
_cell.length_c   1.000
_cell.angle_alpha   90.00
_cell.angle_beta   90.00
_cell.angle_gamma   90.00
#
_symmetry.space_group_name_H-M   'P 1'
#
loop_
_entity.id
_entity.type
_entity.pdbx_description
1 polymer ?
#
loop_
_entity_poly.entity_id
_entity_poly.type
_entity_poly.pdbx_seq_one_letter_code
_entity_poly.pdbx_strand_id
1 'polypeptide(L)'
;MLAFAPATGVNAQQLSIKASADSMQLLMGSKATLHVEVIKPAGPGVLAGAPQVGQAFGGVDILESDVDSTDLGNGRTQLDFTYTYQAFDPGPQTLPVMTYHIPGDSAKTDPLVLKVFAVDVDSLATTNPNAPLMTVERKWVDYIPDAVADYWWLWLLGLLLIAMGTYRSPAVA
;
A
#
# COMPACT_ATOMS: atom_id res chain seq x y z
N MET A 1 63.90 -28.62 -18.33
CA MET A 1 63.39 -28.01 -17.08
C MET A 1 62.26 -27.09 -17.49
N LEU A 2 61.01 -27.59 -17.49
CA LEU A 2 59.82 -26.77 -17.86
C LEU A 2 59.32 -26.08 -16.60
N ALA A 3 59.34 -24.75 -16.60
CA ALA A 3 58.75 -23.95 -15.55
C ALA A 3 57.24 -23.88 -15.75
N PHE A 4 56.47 -24.47 -14.83
CA PHE A 4 55.04 -24.35 -14.75
C PHE A 4 54.71 -23.05 -14.01
N ALA A 5 54.23 -22.05 -14.75
CA ALA A 5 53.70 -20.85 -14.14
C ALA A 5 52.31 -21.14 -13.56
N PRO A 6 52.02 -20.83 -12.29
CA PRO A 6 50.69 -20.96 -11.77
C PRO A 6 49.80 -19.90 -12.42
N ALA A 7 48.75 -20.35 -13.10
CA ALA A 7 47.65 -19.47 -13.52
C ALA A 7 46.96 -18.98 -12.25
N THR A 8 47.25 -17.73 -11.85
CA THR A 8 46.44 -17.03 -10.89
C THR A 8 45.06 -16.78 -11.51
N GLY A 9 44.12 -17.66 -11.16
CA GLY A 9 42.72 -17.41 -11.47
C GLY A 9 42.32 -16.09 -10.79
N VAL A 10 42.22 -15.04 -11.56
CA VAL A 10 41.54 -13.81 -11.17
C VAL A 10 40.07 -14.20 -10.98
N ASN A 11 39.66 -14.42 -9.75
CA ASN A 11 38.25 -14.43 -9.43
C ASN A 11 37.73 -13.03 -9.74
N ALA A 12 37.23 -12.84 -10.95
CA ALA A 12 36.46 -11.64 -11.28
C ALA A 12 35.32 -11.57 -10.29
N GLN A 13 35.36 -10.60 -9.41
CA GLN A 13 34.28 -10.30 -8.48
C GLN A 13 33.08 -9.92 -9.36
N GLN A 14 32.21 -10.88 -9.60
CA GLN A 14 31.18 -10.78 -10.61
C GLN A 14 30.07 -9.84 -10.13
N LEU A 15 29.92 -8.71 -10.81
CA LEU A 15 28.76 -7.84 -10.66
C LEU A 15 27.57 -8.58 -11.22
N SER A 16 26.49 -8.68 -10.45
CA SER A 16 25.23 -9.22 -10.91
C SER A 16 24.06 -8.38 -10.44
N ILE A 17 23.03 -8.25 -11.27
CA ILE A 17 21.78 -7.60 -10.95
C ILE A 17 20.63 -8.49 -11.38
N LYS A 18 19.61 -8.61 -10.55
CA LYS A 18 18.41 -9.36 -10.84
C LYS A 18 17.19 -8.56 -10.37
N ALA A 19 16.20 -8.44 -11.25
CA ALA A 19 14.90 -7.89 -10.89
C ALA A 19 13.85 -9.00 -10.84
N SER A 20 12.97 -8.94 -9.85
CA SER A 20 11.85 -9.87 -9.71
C SER A 20 10.66 -9.14 -9.11
N ALA A 21 9.46 -9.44 -9.61
CA ALA A 21 8.22 -8.96 -9.04
C ALA A 21 7.57 -10.08 -8.22
N ASP A 22 6.92 -9.75 -7.12
CA ASP A 22 6.18 -10.71 -6.29
C ASP A 22 4.98 -11.30 -7.04
N SER A 23 4.42 -10.53 -7.99
CA SER A 23 3.37 -10.99 -8.90
C SER A 23 3.55 -10.45 -10.31
N MET A 24 3.43 -11.32 -11.29
CA MET A 24 3.39 -10.95 -12.72
C MET A 24 1.99 -10.59 -13.18
N GLN A 25 0.97 -10.77 -12.34
CA GLN A 25 -0.43 -10.51 -12.63
C GLN A 25 -1.03 -9.66 -11.52
N LEU A 26 -1.58 -8.51 -11.89
CA LEU A 26 -2.18 -7.57 -10.94
C LEU A 26 -3.61 -7.22 -11.36
N LEU A 27 -4.44 -6.95 -10.38
CA LEU A 27 -5.69 -6.23 -10.60
C LEU A 27 -5.39 -4.72 -10.66
N MET A 28 -6.09 -4.00 -11.49
CA MET A 28 -6.03 -2.54 -11.57
C MET A 28 -6.18 -1.91 -10.17
N GLY A 29 -5.24 -1.06 -9.78
CA GLY A 29 -5.21 -0.41 -8.47
C GLY A 29 -4.64 -1.26 -7.32
N SER A 30 -4.28 -2.54 -7.56
CA SER A 30 -3.60 -3.35 -6.55
C SER A 30 -2.16 -2.93 -6.39
N LYS A 31 -1.65 -3.05 -5.18
CA LYS A 31 -0.22 -2.86 -4.87
C LYS A 31 0.53 -4.17 -5.08
N ALA A 32 1.76 -4.06 -5.57
CA ALA A 32 2.71 -5.15 -5.67
C ALA A 32 4.13 -4.65 -5.41
N THR A 33 5.07 -5.58 -5.28
CA THR A 33 6.45 -5.27 -4.93
C THR A 33 7.40 -5.73 -6.02
N LEU A 34 8.33 -4.85 -6.39
CA LEU A 34 9.46 -5.12 -7.27
C LEU A 34 10.73 -5.19 -6.42
N HIS A 35 11.42 -6.31 -6.46
CA HIS A 35 12.70 -6.51 -5.81
C HIS A 35 13.82 -6.43 -6.83
N VAL A 36 14.86 -5.66 -6.55
CA VAL A 36 16.07 -5.57 -7.36
C VAL A 36 17.25 -5.88 -6.48
N GLU A 37 17.81 -7.08 -6.68
CA GLU A 37 18.99 -7.57 -5.99
C GLU A 37 20.24 -7.25 -6.81
N VAL A 38 21.23 -6.63 -6.19
CA VAL A 38 22.52 -6.31 -6.78
C VAL A 38 23.62 -6.89 -5.92
N ILE A 39 24.40 -7.81 -6.49
CA ILE A 39 25.62 -8.32 -5.85
C ILE A 39 26.80 -7.65 -6.53
N LYS A 40 27.61 -6.93 -5.76
CA LYS A 40 28.72 -6.14 -6.27
C LYS A 40 29.98 -6.29 -5.40
N PRO A 41 31.17 -6.00 -5.95
CA PRO A 41 32.37 -5.77 -5.14
C PRO A 41 32.15 -4.61 -4.16
N ALA A 42 32.85 -4.63 -3.03
CA ALA A 42 32.87 -3.49 -2.13
C ALA A 42 33.37 -2.26 -2.87
N GLY A 43 32.67 -1.14 -2.70
CA GLY A 43 33.00 0.12 -3.38
C GLY A 43 31.77 0.87 -3.89
N PRO A 44 31.97 2.03 -4.53
CA PRO A 44 30.90 2.84 -5.06
C PRO A 44 30.22 2.17 -6.26
N GLY A 45 28.92 2.44 -6.43
CA GLY A 45 28.15 2.02 -7.60
C GLY A 45 26.83 2.79 -7.63
N VAL A 46 26.23 2.86 -8.82
CA VAL A 46 25.01 3.64 -9.07
C VAL A 46 24.01 2.80 -9.87
N LEU A 47 22.78 2.74 -9.41
CA LEU A 47 21.67 2.16 -10.15
C LEU A 47 21.08 3.23 -11.08
N ALA A 48 21.38 3.12 -12.37
CA ALA A 48 20.82 3.98 -13.40
C ALA A 48 19.46 3.44 -13.87
N GLY A 49 18.51 4.36 -14.13
CA GLY A 49 17.15 3.98 -14.50
C GLY A 49 16.35 3.43 -13.33
N ALA A 50 16.74 3.73 -12.09
CA ALA A 50 15.98 3.34 -10.91
C ALA A 50 14.60 4.00 -10.89
N PRO A 51 13.55 3.28 -10.47
CA PRO A 51 12.25 3.87 -10.23
C PRO A 51 12.32 4.98 -9.18
N GLN A 52 11.55 6.06 -9.39
CA GLN A 52 11.47 7.16 -8.44
C GLN A 52 10.06 7.23 -7.86
N VAL A 53 9.97 7.45 -6.54
CA VAL A 53 8.69 7.60 -5.85
C VAL A 53 7.90 8.77 -6.42
N GLY A 54 6.61 8.54 -6.70
CA GLY A 54 5.72 9.53 -7.29
C GLY A 54 5.86 9.71 -8.80
N GLN A 55 6.63 8.85 -9.47
CA GLN A 55 6.79 8.85 -10.92
C GLN A 55 6.33 7.53 -11.55
N ALA A 56 5.87 7.62 -12.80
CA ALA A 56 5.54 6.44 -13.58
C ALA A 56 6.82 5.72 -14.04
N PHE A 57 6.82 4.40 -13.92
CA PHE A 57 7.92 3.53 -14.34
C PHE A 57 7.37 2.40 -15.20
N GLY A 58 7.40 2.56 -16.53
CA GLY A 58 6.93 1.54 -17.47
C GLY A 58 5.44 1.21 -17.37
N GLY A 59 4.58 2.22 -17.08
CA GLY A 59 3.13 2.04 -16.95
C GLY A 59 2.65 1.65 -15.55
N VAL A 60 3.55 1.68 -14.56
CA VAL A 60 3.20 1.53 -13.14
C VAL A 60 3.64 2.77 -12.36
N ASP A 61 2.91 3.11 -11.31
CA ASP A 61 3.23 4.22 -10.41
C ASP A 61 3.99 3.70 -9.19
N ILE A 62 5.12 4.33 -8.87
CA ILE A 62 5.94 3.96 -7.72
C ILE A 62 5.46 4.71 -6.48
N LEU A 63 5.09 3.96 -5.45
CA LEU A 63 4.56 4.49 -4.19
C LEU A 63 5.64 4.67 -3.14
N GLU A 64 6.50 3.66 -3.00
CA GLU A 64 7.53 3.62 -1.97
C GLU A 64 8.79 2.98 -2.52
N SER A 65 9.94 3.35 -1.97
CA SER A 65 11.22 2.72 -2.26
C SER A 65 12.00 2.56 -0.97
N ASP A 66 12.62 1.40 -0.82
CA ASP A 66 13.51 1.09 0.28
C ASP A 66 14.78 0.42 -0.23
N VAL A 67 15.88 0.51 0.51
CA VAL A 67 17.16 -0.12 0.15
C VAL A 67 17.85 -0.66 1.37
N ASP A 68 18.12 -1.95 1.33
CA ASP A 68 18.92 -2.66 2.32
C ASP A 68 20.30 -3.01 1.77
N SER A 69 21.29 -3.04 2.65
CA SER A 69 22.66 -3.39 2.29
C SER A 69 23.21 -4.45 3.24
N THR A 70 23.62 -5.57 2.68
CA THR A 70 24.18 -6.70 3.43
C THR A 70 25.59 -7.00 2.98
N ASP A 71 26.53 -7.07 3.91
CA ASP A 71 27.89 -7.52 3.62
C ASP A 71 27.92 -9.05 3.54
N LEU A 72 28.24 -9.57 2.36
CA LEU A 72 28.37 -11.01 2.12
C LEU A 72 29.76 -11.57 2.52
N GLY A 73 30.67 -10.72 3.00
CA GLY A 73 32.07 -11.06 3.21
C GLY A 73 32.85 -11.19 1.89
N ASN A 74 34.16 -11.48 2.02
CA ASN A 74 35.07 -11.59 0.86
C ASN A 74 35.06 -10.37 -0.07
N GLY A 75 34.81 -9.17 0.48
CA GLY A 75 34.76 -7.92 -0.28
C GLY A 75 33.58 -7.80 -1.22
N ARG A 76 32.47 -8.47 -0.93
CA ARG A 76 31.21 -8.35 -1.68
C ARG A 76 30.09 -7.79 -0.83
N THR A 77 29.24 -6.99 -1.44
CA THR A 77 28.06 -6.38 -0.83
C THR A 77 26.84 -6.72 -1.68
N GLN A 78 25.76 -7.11 -1.03
CA GLN A 78 24.44 -7.24 -1.63
C GLN A 78 23.65 -5.98 -1.30
N LEU A 79 23.00 -5.41 -2.30
CA LEU A 79 22.02 -4.33 -2.17
C LEU A 79 20.68 -4.87 -2.62
N ASP A 80 19.68 -4.72 -1.75
CA ASP A 80 18.31 -5.13 -2.01
C ASP A 80 17.43 -3.88 -2.08
N PHE A 81 17.03 -3.51 -3.31
CA PHE A 81 16.10 -2.43 -3.54
C PHE A 81 14.69 -2.99 -3.60
N THR A 82 13.81 -2.44 -2.79
CA THR A 82 12.40 -2.83 -2.74
C THR A 82 11.54 -1.64 -3.16
N TYR A 83 10.75 -1.82 -4.22
CA TYR A 83 9.83 -0.80 -4.72
C TYR A 83 8.40 -1.29 -4.62
N THR A 84 7.55 -0.56 -3.91
CA THR A 84 6.11 -0.77 -3.93
C THR A 84 5.50 0.02 -5.07
N TYR A 85 4.75 -0.65 -5.94
CA TYR A 85 4.12 -0.05 -7.10
C TYR A 85 2.65 -0.43 -7.22
N GLN A 86 1.92 0.32 -8.04
CA GLN A 86 0.55 0.04 -8.46
C GLN A 86 0.37 0.36 -9.94
N ALA A 87 -0.61 -0.25 -10.59
CA ALA A 87 -0.93 -0.01 -11.98
C ALA A 87 -2.42 0.24 -12.15
N PHE A 88 -2.76 1.25 -12.96
CA PHE A 88 -4.16 1.61 -13.25
C PHE A 88 -4.55 1.32 -14.69
N ASP A 89 -3.59 1.19 -15.60
CA ASP A 89 -3.86 0.90 -17.00
C ASP A 89 -3.93 -0.62 -17.21
N PRO A 90 -5.07 -1.16 -17.67
CA PRO A 90 -5.18 -2.58 -17.95
C PRO A 90 -4.36 -2.98 -19.18
N GLY A 91 -3.82 -4.19 -19.17
CA GLY A 91 -3.02 -4.72 -20.27
C GLY A 91 -1.60 -5.09 -19.86
N PRO A 92 -0.73 -5.41 -20.82
CA PRO A 92 0.66 -5.69 -20.55
C PRO A 92 1.44 -4.39 -20.29
N GLN A 93 2.11 -4.33 -19.14
CA GLN A 93 3.00 -3.24 -18.76
C GLN A 93 4.44 -3.75 -18.75
N THR A 94 5.31 -3.07 -19.49
CA THR A 94 6.73 -3.46 -19.56
C THR A 94 7.55 -2.52 -18.70
N LEU A 95 8.19 -3.08 -17.67
CA LEU A 95 9.08 -2.32 -16.81
C LEU A 95 10.41 -2.05 -17.55
N PRO A 96 10.92 -0.81 -17.51
CA PRO A 96 12.20 -0.46 -18.10
C PRO A 96 13.35 -1.24 -17.48
N VAL A 97 14.38 -1.49 -18.30
CA VAL A 97 15.62 -2.12 -17.87
C VAL A 97 16.41 -1.17 -16.99
N MET A 98 16.84 -1.64 -15.83
CA MET A 98 17.74 -0.93 -14.94
C MET A 98 19.18 -1.38 -15.16
N THR A 99 20.14 -0.49 -15.00
CA THR A 99 21.55 -0.79 -15.16
C THR A 99 22.31 -0.39 -13.90
N TYR A 100 23.05 -1.30 -13.31
CA TYR A 100 23.94 -0.98 -12.21
C TYR A 100 25.37 -0.77 -12.75
N HIS A 101 25.95 0.37 -12.42
CA HIS A 101 27.29 0.75 -12.82
C HIS A 101 28.25 0.75 -11.64
N ILE A 102 29.40 0.12 -11.83
CA ILE A 102 30.56 0.24 -10.95
C ILE A 102 31.76 0.72 -11.79
N PRO A 103 32.83 1.20 -11.18
CA PRO A 103 34.06 1.54 -11.92
C PRO A 103 34.58 0.32 -12.68
N GLY A 104 34.54 0.37 -14.01
CA GLY A 104 35.05 -0.67 -14.91
C GLY A 104 34.07 -1.78 -15.30
N ASP A 105 32.84 -1.81 -14.76
CA ASP A 105 31.86 -2.83 -15.11
C ASP A 105 30.41 -2.32 -14.99
N SER A 106 29.48 -3.00 -15.68
CA SER A 106 28.05 -2.72 -15.58
C SER A 106 27.20 -3.96 -15.82
N ALA A 107 26.12 -4.11 -15.09
CA ALA A 107 25.14 -5.18 -15.27
C ALA A 107 23.74 -4.59 -15.46
N LYS A 108 22.92 -5.30 -16.24
CA LYS A 108 21.54 -4.89 -16.56
C LYS A 108 20.54 -5.92 -16.06
N THR A 109 19.36 -5.44 -15.67
CA THR A 109 18.24 -6.34 -15.39
C THR A 109 17.65 -6.88 -16.68
N ASP A 110 17.01 -8.03 -16.59
CA ASP A 110 16.11 -8.49 -17.66
C ASP A 110 14.84 -7.63 -17.68
N PRO A 111 14.21 -7.46 -18.86
CA PRO A 111 12.94 -6.79 -18.96
C PRO A 111 11.84 -7.62 -18.27
N LEU A 112 11.02 -6.97 -17.46
CA LEU A 112 9.87 -7.58 -16.80
C LEU A 112 8.57 -7.11 -17.47
N VAL A 113 7.67 -8.05 -17.76
CA VAL A 113 6.34 -7.76 -18.30
C VAL A 113 5.29 -8.18 -17.28
N LEU A 114 4.54 -7.21 -16.81
CA LEU A 114 3.41 -7.40 -15.91
C LEU A 114 2.11 -7.39 -16.69
N LYS A 115 1.13 -8.18 -16.28
CA LYS A 115 -0.20 -8.18 -16.85
C LYS A 115 -1.19 -7.61 -15.85
N VAL A 116 -1.79 -6.46 -16.20
CA VAL A 116 -2.77 -5.78 -15.38
C VAL A 116 -4.17 -6.11 -15.89
N PHE A 117 -5.02 -6.62 -15.00
CA PHE A 117 -6.40 -6.94 -15.30
C PHE A 117 -7.32 -5.81 -14.84
N ALA A 118 -8.27 -5.44 -15.70
CA ALA A 118 -9.34 -4.57 -15.30
C ALA A 118 -10.20 -5.26 -14.22
N VAL A 119 -10.69 -4.48 -13.27
CA VAL A 119 -11.74 -4.95 -12.35
C VAL A 119 -13.05 -5.02 -13.14
N ASP A 120 -13.61 -6.21 -13.25
CA ASP A 120 -14.94 -6.37 -13.85
C ASP A 120 -15.99 -5.85 -12.86
N VAL A 121 -16.43 -4.61 -13.08
CA VAL A 121 -17.44 -3.95 -12.25
C VAL A 121 -18.84 -4.52 -12.47
N ASP A 122 -19.07 -5.23 -13.57
CA ASP A 122 -20.35 -5.87 -13.85
C ASP A 122 -20.60 -7.08 -12.92
N SER A 123 -19.53 -7.75 -12.49
CA SER A 123 -19.66 -8.82 -11.50
C SER A 123 -19.91 -8.30 -10.08
N LEU A 124 -19.61 -7.03 -9.81
CA LEU A 124 -19.94 -6.33 -8.56
C LEU A 124 -21.34 -5.66 -8.62
N ALA A 125 -21.95 -5.60 -9.78
CA ALA A 125 -23.26 -4.99 -10.02
C ALA A 125 -24.47 -5.85 -9.54
N THR A 126 -24.27 -6.75 -8.58
CA THR A 126 -25.34 -7.21 -7.70
C THR A 126 -25.79 -6.11 -6.71
N THR A 127 -25.17 -4.96 -6.72
CA THR A 127 -25.73 -3.78 -6.10
C THR A 127 -26.80 -3.25 -7.06
N ASN A 128 -28.05 -3.68 -6.85
CA ASN A 128 -29.21 -3.23 -7.58
C ASN A 128 -29.20 -1.68 -7.61
N PRO A 129 -28.91 -1.02 -8.76
CA PRO A 129 -28.86 0.45 -8.82
C PRO A 129 -30.25 1.08 -8.55
N ASN A 130 -31.29 0.25 -8.53
CA ASN A 130 -32.66 0.59 -8.16
C ASN A 130 -33.03 0.09 -6.75
N ALA A 131 -32.06 -0.28 -5.90
CA ALA A 131 -32.38 -0.49 -4.50
C ALA A 131 -33.01 0.82 -4.00
N PRO A 132 -34.29 0.80 -3.55
CA PRO A 132 -34.92 2.01 -3.05
C PRO A 132 -34.02 2.56 -1.96
N LEU A 133 -33.71 3.86 -2.05
CA LEU A 133 -33.04 4.55 -0.98
C LEU A 133 -33.72 4.11 0.32
N MET A 134 -32.95 3.54 1.26
CA MET A 134 -33.48 3.22 2.57
C MET A 134 -34.07 4.53 3.11
N THR A 135 -35.38 4.68 3.01
CA THR A 135 -36.09 5.73 3.72
C THR A 135 -35.94 5.38 5.18
N VAL A 136 -35.05 6.08 5.85
CA VAL A 136 -34.99 6.05 7.29
C VAL A 136 -36.34 6.57 7.76
N GLU A 137 -37.24 5.66 8.16
CA GLU A 137 -38.49 6.03 8.82
C GLU A 137 -38.10 6.73 10.12
N ARG A 138 -38.05 8.06 10.06
CA ARG A 138 -37.87 8.88 11.26
C ARG A 138 -39.11 8.69 12.13
N LYS A 139 -38.94 8.01 13.22
CA LYS A 139 -39.97 7.93 14.25
C LYS A 139 -40.09 9.31 14.91
N TRP A 140 -41.30 9.69 15.28
CA TRP A 140 -41.53 10.96 15.99
C TRP A 140 -40.66 11.12 17.27
N VAL A 141 -40.19 9.98 17.82
CA VAL A 141 -39.26 9.93 18.96
C VAL A 141 -37.89 10.54 18.62
N ASP A 142 -37.46 10.50 17.35
CA ASP A 142 -36.18 11.02 16.89
C ASP A 142 -36.11 12.55 16.91
N TYR A 143 -37.27 13.23 17.14
CA TYR A 143 -37.36 14.67 17.30
C TYR A 143 -37.30 15.11 18.78
N ILE A 144 -37.30 14.16 19.72
CA ILE A 144 -37.19 14.46 21.13
C ILE A 144 -35.70 14.61 21.46
N PRO A 145 -35.24 15.77 21.95
CA PRO A 145 -33.87 15.92 22.41
C PRO A 145 -33.54 14.87 23.47
N ASP A 146 -32.36 14.27 23.40
CA ASP A 146 -31.90 13.24 24.34
C ASP A 146 -32.05 13.64 25.80
N ALA A 147 -31.82 14.92 26.09
CA ALA A 147 -32.02 15.48 27.43
C ALA A 147 -33.47 15.34 27.97
N VAL A 148 -34.47 15.32 27.09
CA VAL A 148 -35.87 15.10 27.50
C VAL A 148 -36.16 13.61 27.64
N ALA A 149 -35.59 12.81 26.80
CA ALA A 149 -35.74 11.34 26.86
C ALA A 149 -35.06 10.75 28.10
N ASP A 150 -33.89 11.25 28.47
CA ASP A 150 -33.10 10.77 29.62
C ASP A 150 -33.63 11.23 30.96
N TYR A 151 -34.25 12.46 31.01
CA TYR A 151 -34.74 13.05 32.23
C TYR A 151 -36.24 13.09 32.35
N TRP A 152 -37.02 12.23 31.65
CA TRP A 152 -38.47 12.19 31.67
C TRP A 152 -39.04 11.99 33.09
N TRP A 153 -38.33 11.31 33.97
CA TRP A 153 -38.71 11.10 35.37
C TRP A 153 -38.73 12.39 36.19
N LEU A 154 -37.94 13.42 35.80
CA LEU A 154 -38.00 14.73 36.44
C LEU A 154 -39.36 15.40 36.21
N TRP A 155 -39.97 15.19 35.06
CA TRP A 155 -41.30 15.70 34.76
C TRP A 155 -42.37 15.07 35.66
N LEU A 156 -42.26 13.75 35.92
CA LEU A 156 -43.12 13.03 36.85
C LEU A 156 -42.95 13.55 38.28
N LEU A 157 -41.71 13.82 38.70
CA LEU A 157 -41.40 14.34 40.01
C LEU A 157 -41.96 15.77 40.19
N GLY A 158 -41.85 16.60 39.15
CA GLY A 158 -42.46 17.93 39.12
C GLY A 158 -43.98 17.89 39.25
N LEU A 159 -44.65 17.01 38.53
CA LEU A 159 -46.09 16.78 38.55
C LEU A 159 -46.58 16.32 39.94
N LEU A 160 -45.80 15.43 40.57
CA LEU A 160 -46.07 14.93 41.91
C LEU A 160 -45.94 16.03 42.96
N LEU A 161 -44.97 16.93 42.85
CA LEU A 161 -44.79 18.06 43.74
C LEU A 161 -45.95 19.07 43.60
N ILE A 162 -46.41 19.34 42.37
CA ILE A 162 -47.58 20.19 42.13
C ILE A 162 -48.83 19.60 42.75
N ALA A 163 -49.06 18.29 42.56
CA ALA A 163 -50.22 17.59 43.16
C ALA A 163 -50.17 17.62 44.67
N MET A 164 -49.01 17.45 45.31
CA MET A 164 -48.87 17.60 46.77
C MET A 164 -49.12 19.04 47.24
N GLY A 165 -48.66 20.04 46.45
CA GLY A 165 -48.88 21.46 46.76
C GLY A 165 -50.37 21.84 46.73
N THR A 166 -51.12 21.35 45.74
CA THR A 166 -52.58 21.60 45.61
C THR A 166 -53.39 20.86 46.68
N TYR A 167 -52.94 19.64 47.04
CA TYR A 167 -53.61 18.88 48.09
C TYR A 167 -53.43 19.50 49.49
N ARG A 168 -52.36 20.25 49.70
CA ARG A 168 -52.03 20.87 51.02
C ARG A 168 -52.53 22.22 51.18
N SER A 169 -53.13 22.88 50.20
CA SER A 169 -53.83 24.11 50.33
C SER A 169 -55.31 23.89 50.71
N PRO A 170 -55.71 23.90 52.03
CA PRO A 170 -57.08 23.89 52.36
C PRO A 170 -57.70 25.23 51.87
N ALA A 171 -58.80 25.16 51.15
CA ALA A 171 -59.58 26.32 50.75
C ALA A 171 -59.89 27.08 52.00
N VAL A 172 -59.25 28.26 52.11
CA VAL A 172 -59.66 29.27 53.10
C VAL A 172 -60.93 29.88 52.51
N ALA A 173 -62.07 29.55 53.08
CA ALA A 173 -63.35 30.21 52.87
C ALA A 173 -63.40 31.54 53.67
#